data_eb19919e3bff1d522420d5f7a2141356
#
_entry.id   eb19919e3bff1d522420d5f7a2141356
#
_cell.length_a   1.000
_cell.length_b   1.000
_cell.length_c   1.000
_cell.angle_alpha   90.00
_cell.angle_beta   90.00
_cell.angle_gamma   90.00
#
_symmetry.space_group_name_H-M   'P 1'
#
loop_
_entity.id
_entity.type
_entity.pdbx_description
1 polymer ?
#
loop_
_entity_poly.entity_id
_entity_poly.type
_entity_poly.pdbx_seq_one_letter_code
_entity_poly.pdbx_strand_id
1 'polypeptide(L)'
;SGRWDWAKLRKTVKKQGVRNSLLVAPMPTASTSQILGNNECFEPYTSNIYTRRVLSGEFIVVNKHLLEDLVERGLWNEDMKQELMRNNGSIQTIEAIPSDIKELYRTVWEMSMKDIIDMSRHRGYFIDQSQSLNLFMEGATMAKLTSMHFYGWKSGLKTGMYYLRTKSAVDAIKFTLENKSKEEKAPAQIPATAITANQANPESAPQPVEPLSPEELKEMLSKAKESEDDDCLMCGS
;
A
#
# COMPACT_ATOMS: atom_id res chain seq x y z
N SER A 1 31.20 0.66 8.41
CA SER A 1 31.46 -0.12 9.62
C SER A 1 32.81 -0.80 9.50
N GLY A 2 33.61 -0.81 10.56
CA GLY A 2 34.94 -1.44 10.59
C GLY A 2 34.94 -2.98 10.59
N ARG A 3 33.76 -3.61 10.43
CA ARG A 3 33.62 -5.08 10.45
C ARG A 3 34.30 -5.78 9.27
N TRP A 4 34.36 -5.12 8.12
CA TRP A 4 34.84 -5.71 6.87
C TRP A 4 35.89 -4.84 6.22
N ASP A 5 36.98 -5.44 5.72
CA ASP A 5 37.99 -4.76 4.91
C ASP A 5 37.52 -4.67 3.45
N TRP A 6 36.74 -3.63 3.16
CA TRP A 6 36.21 -3.37 1.83
C TRP A 6 37.29 -3.11 0.78
N ALA A 7 38.43 -2.55 1.19
CA ALA A 7 39.55 -2.28 0.28
C ALA A 7 40.21 -3.59 -0.20
N LYS A 8 40.40 -4.54 0.71
CA LYS A 8 40.90 -5.88 0.39
C LYS A 8 39.92 -6.64 -0.49
N LEU A 9 38.61 -6.63 -0.14
CA LEU A 9 37.57 -7.27 -0.94
C LEU A 9 37.54 -6.71 -2.37
N ARG A 10 37.60 -5.39 -2.53
CA ARG A 10 37.63 -4.74 -3.86
C ARG A 10 38.84 -5.18 -4.69
N LYS A 11 40.03 -5.26 -4.08
CA LYS A 11 41.23 -5.78 -4.77
C LYS A 11 41.05 -7.22 -5.21
N THR A 12 40.49 -8.05 -4.34
CA THR A 12 40.22 -9.47 -4.66
C THR A 12 39.24 -9.61 -5.82
N VAL A 13 38.11 -8.89 -5.79
CA VAL A 13 37.11 -8.89 -6.86
C VAL A 13 37.70 -8.41 -8.18
N LYS A 14 38.50 -7.34 -8.17
CA LYS A 14 39.18 -6.87 -9.39
C LYS A 14 40.17 -7.88 -9.98
N LYS A 15 40.82 -8.67 -9.13
CA LYS A 15 41.82 -9.66 -9.58
C LYS A 15 41.18 -10.96 -10.03
N GLN A 16 40.17 -11.45 -9.34
CA GLN A 16 39.59 -12.78 -9.53
C GLN A 16 38.24 -12.78 -10.26
N GLY A 17 37.58 -11.60 -10.29
CA GLY A 17 36.21 -11.48 -10.75
C GLY A 17 35.20 -11.97 -9.71
N VAL A 18 33.95 -12.09 -10.14
CA VAL A 18 32.84 -12.65 -9.36
C VAL A 18 32.12 -13.70 -10.21
N ARG A 19 31.66 -14.76 -9.57
CA ARG A 19 30.92 -15.81 -10.26
C ARG A 19 29.52 -15.35 -10.69
N ASN A 20 28.83 -14.62 -9.82
CA ASN A 20 27.49 -14.08 -10.06
C ASN A 20 27.55 -12.57 -10.03
N SER A 21 26.95 -11.92 -11.02
CA SER A 21 26.93 -10.46 -11.13
C SER A 21 25.81 -9.83 -10.26
N LEU A 22 24.76 -10.59 -9.96
CA LEU A 22 23.57 -10.14 -9.24
C LEU A 22 23.34 -11.08 -8.05
N LEU A 23 23.54 -10.59 -6.83
CA LEU A 23 23.56 -11.39 -5.61
C LEU A 23 22.33 -11.14 -4.73
N VAL A 24 21.80 -9.93 -4.72
CA VAL A 24 20.71 -9.51 -3.84
C VAL A 24 19.59 -8.84 -4.63
N ALA A 25 18.40 -9.40 -4.48
CA ALA A 25 17.17 -8.87 -5.07
C ALA A 25 16.01 -9.07 -4.07
N PRO A 26 15.50 -8.03 -3.43
CA PRO A 26 14.29 -8.13 -2.63
C PRO A 26 13.09 -8.48 -3.50
N MET A 27 12.49 -9.62 -3.22
CA MET A 27 11.31 -10.12 -3.91
C MET A 27 10.02 -9.69 -3.21
N PRO A 28 8.83 -9.82 -3.86
CA PRO A 28 7.55 -9.41 -3.26
C PRO A 28 7.16 -10.19 -2.01
N THR A 29 7.62 -11.41 -1.85
CA THR A 29 7.33 -12.30 -0.71
C THR A 29 5.83 -12.60 -0.49
N ALA A 30 5.01 -12.54 -1.53
CA ALA A 30 3.56 -12.65 -1.43
C ALA A 30 3.04 -13.88 -0.66
N SER A 31 3.62 -15.04 -0.89
CA SER A 31 3.26 -16.28 -0.18
C SER A 31 4.11 -16.49 1.06
N THR A 32 5.41 -16.22 0.98
CA THR A 32 6.36 -16.45 2.08
C THR A 32 6.04 -15.57 3.28
N SER A 33 5.68 -14.31 3.06
CA SER A 33 5.26 -13.40 4.13
C SER A 33 4.05 -13.93 4.89
N GLN A 34 3.09 -14.50 4.17
CA GLN A 34 1.89 -15.08 4.78
C GLN A 34 2.20 -16.31 5.64
N ILE A 35 3.11 -17.18 5.19
CA ILE A 35 3.54 -18.35 5.96
C ILE A 35 4.23 -17.93 7.25
N LEU A 36 5.05 -16.88 7.19
CA LEU A 36 5.81 -16.37 8.34
C LEU A 36 5.01 -15.38 9.22
N GLY A 37 3.80 -15.02 8.83
CA GLY A 37 2.99 -14.02 9.53
C GLY A 37 3.59 -12.61 9.49
N ASN A 38 4.28 -12.27 8.40
CA ASN A 38 4.85 -10.95 8.16
C ASN A 38 4.07 -10.23 7.06
N ASN A 39 4.35 -8.94 6.88
CA ASN A 39 3.85 -8.17 5.74
C ASN A 39 4.70 -8.44 4.48
N GLU A 40 4.12 -8.16 3.32
CA GLU A 40 4.79 -8.28 2.02
C GLU A 40 5.86 -7.20 1.85
N CYS A 41 6.91 -7.48 1.11
CA CYS A 41 7.99 -6.55 0.81
C CYS A 41 8.57 -5.86 2.06
N PHE A 42 8.85 -4.55 1.95
CA PHE A 42 9.28 -3.67 3.04
C PHE A 42 8.21 -2.59 3.33
N GLU A 43 6.99 -2.84 2.96
CA GLU A 43 5.91 -1.87 2.99
C GLU A 43 5.17 -1.90 4.32
N PRO A 44 4.58 -0.77 4.74
CA PRO A 44 3.65 -0.75 5.86
C PRO A 44 2.42 -1.60 5.56
N TYR A 45 1.67 -1.97 6.59
CA TYR A 45 0.41 -2.68 6.41
C TYR A 45 -0.61 -1.82 5.66
N THR A 46 -1.35 -2.43 4.75
CA THR A 46 -2.47 -1.76 4.06
C THR A 46 -3.69 -1.60 4.95
N SER A 47 -3.81 -2.43 5.98
CA SER A 47 -4.87 -2.40 6.97
C SER A 47 -4.42 -3.16 8.20
N ASN A 48 -4.76 -2.69 9.41
CA ASN A 48 -4.46 -3.39 10.65
C ASN A 48 -5.46 -4.52 10.96
N ILE A 49 -6.56 -4.63 10.21
CA ILE A 49 -7.51 -5.75 10.28
C ILE A 49 -8.06 -6.02 8.88
N TYR A 50 -8.11 -7.27 8.46
CA TYR A 50 -8.64 -7.64 7.15
C TYR A 50 -9.21 -9.07 7.17
N THR A 51 -10.08 -9.35 6.21
CA THR A 51 -10.61 -10.69 6.01
C THR A 51 -9.77 -11.43 4.98
N ARG A 52 -9.30 -12.61 5.35
CA ARG A 52 -8.59 -13.52 4.47
C ARG A 52 -9.51 -14.64 4.02
N ARG A 53 -9.69 -14.76 2.72
CA ARG A 53 -10.42 -15.88 2.09
C ARG A 53 -9.44 -16.96 1.67
N VAL A 54 -9.73 -18.19 2.09
CA VAL A 54 -9.04 -19.40 1.65
C VAL A 54 -10.10 -20.46 1.32
N LEU A 55 -9.67 -21.58 0.73
CA LEU A 55 -10.62 -22.66 0.37
C LEU A 55 -11.42 -23.21 1.56
N SER A 56 -10.87 -23.15 2.75
CA SER A 56 -11.51 -23.62 3.99
C SER A 56 -12.42 -22.59 4.68
N GLY A 57 -12.52 -21.37 4.18
CA GLY A 57 -13.38 -20.32 4.76
C GLY A 57 -12.76 -18.92 4.78
N GLU A 58 -13.39 -18.05 5.54
CA GLU A 58 -12.99 -16.66 5.75
C GLU A 58 -12.47 -16.49 7.18
N PHE A 59 -11.32 -15.84 7.32
CA PHE A 59 -10.67 -15.60 8.59
C PHE A 59 -10.39 -14.11 8.76
N ILE A 60 -10.72 -13.56 9.91
CA ILE A 60 -10.34 -12.20 10.30
C ILE A 60 -8.91 -12.25 10.82
N VAL A 61 -8.04 -11.47 10.20
CA VAL A 61 -6.63 -11.34 10.57
C VAL A 61 -6.39 -9.94 11.10
N VAL A 62 -5.85 -9.84 12.30
CA VAL A 62 -5.46 -8.59 12.95
C VAL A 62 -3.94 -8.47 12.91
N ASN A 63 -3.41 -7.27 12.76
CA ASN A 63 -1.99 -7.01 12.93
C ASN A 63 -1.57 -7.42 14.34
N LYS A 64 -0.76 -8.48 14.43
CA LYS A 64 -0.38 -9.11 15.71
C LYS A 64 0.33 -8.14 16.66
N HIS A 65 1.15 -7.23 16.12
CA HIS A 65 1.90 -6.27 16.91
C HIS A 65 0.97 -5.23 17.53
N LEU A 66 0.03 -4.69 16.75
CA LEU A 66 -0.99 -3.78 17.25
C LEU A 66 -1.86 -4.48 18.32
N LEU A 67 -2.23 -5.74 18.07
CA LEU A 67 -3.03 -6.52 19.01
C LEU A 67 -2.29 -6.69 20.35
N GLU A 68 -1.00 -7.06 20.32
CA GLU A 68 -0.15 -7.19 21.51
C GLU A 68 -0.11 -5.87 22.30
N ASP A 69 0.20 -4.75 21.66
CA ASP A 69 0.25 -3.43 22.31
C ASP A 69 -1.10 -3.00 22.90
N LEU A 70 -2.22 -3.27 22.21
CA LEU A 70 -3.56 -2.95 22.71
C LEU A 70 -3.96 -3.84 23.89
N VAL A 71 -3.57 -5.12 23.88
CA VAL A 71 -3.81 -6.05 25.00
C VAL A 71 -2.98 -5.64 26.22
N GLU A 72 -1.70 -5.34 26.06
CA GLU A 72 -0.83 -4.88 27.15
C GLU A 72 -1.34 -3.60 27.82
N ARG A 73 -1.98 -2.71 27.04
CA ARG A 73 -2.58 -1.46 27.56
C ARG A 73 -4.01 -1.62 28.03
N GLY A 74 -4.58 -2.82 27.97
CA GLY A 74 -5.97 -3.08 28.38
C GLY A 74 -7.02 -2.42 27.47
N LEU A 75 -6.66 -2.07 26.23
CA LEU A 75 -7.53 -1.39 25.28
C LEU A 75 -8.23 -2.37 24.33
N TRP A 76 -7.79 -3.63 24.27
CA TRP A 76 -8.37 -4.62 23.36
C TRP A 76 -9.64 -5.21 23.93
N ASN A 77 -10.75 -5.07 23.21
CA ASN A 77 -12.04 -5.67 23.49
C ASN A 77 -12.84 -5.81 22.18
N GLU A 78 -14.06 -6.35 22.24
CA GLU A 78 -14.88 -6.55 21.05
C GLU A 78 -15.31 -5.21 20.41
N ASP A 79 -15.55 -4.17 21.20
CA ASP A 79 -15.91 -2.84 20.68
C ASP A 79 -14.72 -2.23 19.92
N MET A 80 -13.51 -2.36 20.43
CA MET A 80 -12.27 -1.94 19.74
C MET A 80 -12.10 -2.66 18.40
N LYS A 81 -12.34 -3.95 18.37
CA LYS A 81 -12.31 -4.74 17.13
C LYS A 81 -13.35 -4.24 16.13
N GLN A 82 -14.57 -3.96 16.56
CA GLN A 82 -15.62 -3.40 15.72
C GLN A 82 -15.26 -2.00 15.19
N GLU A 83 -14.65 -1.15 16.00
CA GLU A 83 -14.17 0.15 15.57
C GLU A 83 -13.06 0.04 14.51
N LEU A 84 -12.10 -0.85 14.69
CA LEU A 84 -11.08 -1.16 13.70
C LEU A 84 -11.72 -1.59 12.36
N MET A 85 -12.72 -2.44 12.41
CA MET A 85 -13.43 -2.91 11.21
C MET A 85 -14.18 -1.75 10.51
N ARG A 86 -14.88 -0.89 11.27
CA ARG A 86 -15.59 0.30 10.74
C ARG A 86 -14.63 1.29 10.06
N ASN A 87 -13.43 1.44 10.60
CA ASN A 87 -12.40 2.34 10.09
C ASN A 87 -11.48 1.67 9.04
N ASN A 88 -11.90 0.56 8.42
CA ASN A 88 -11.10 -0.17 7.40
C ASN A 88 -9.67 -0.50 7.87
N GLY A 89 -9.49 -0.72 9.17
CA GLY A 89 -8.20 -1.05 9.79
C GLY A 89 -7.30 0.15 10.07
N SER A 90 -7.76 1.38 9.87
CA SER A 90 -7.12 2.58 10.40
C SER A 90 -7.42 2.72 11.89
N ILE A 91 -6.44 3.19 12.65
CA ILE A 91 -6.62 3.52 14.07
C ILE A 91 -6.60 5.03 14.33
N GLN A 92 -6.42 5.84 13.30
CA GLN A 92 -6.17 7.27 13.45
C GLN A 92 -7.35 8.03 14.07
N THR A 93 -8.58 7.60 13.76
CA THR A 93 -9.82 8.23 14.22
C THR A 93 -10.35 7.66 15.55
N ILE A 94 -9.75 6.59 16.08
CA ILE A 94 -10.21 5.95 17.32
C ILE A 94 -9.66 6.73 18.52
N GLU A 95 -10.53 7.43 19.24
CA GLU A 95 -10.12 8.33 20.34
C GLU A 95 -9.45 7.58 21.50
N ALA A 96 -9.90 6.38 21.79
CA ALA A 96 -9.38 5.56 22.89
C ALA A 96 -7.91 5.13 22.71
N ILE A 97 -7.37 5.21 21.49
CA ILE A 97 -5.99 4.80 21.20
C ILE A 97 -5.05 5.99 21.38
N PRO A 98 -3.98 5.86 22.19
CA PRO A 98 -2.97 6.89 22.38
C PRO A 98 -2.20 7.27 21.11
N SER A 99 -1.68 8.49 21.05
CA SER A 99 -1.01 9.04 19.87
C SER A 99 0.26 8.27 19.48
N ASP A 100 1.01 7.76 20.43
CA ASP A 100 2.21 6.96 20.18
C ASP A 100 1.89 5.66 19.43
N ILE A 101 0.80 4.99 19.76
CA ILE A 101 0.29 3.82 19.03
C ILE A 101 -0.20 4.25 17.64
N LYS A 102 -0.93 5.37 17.54
CA LYS A 102 -1.40 5.88 16.24
C LYS A 102 -0.25 6.18 15.29
N GLU A 103 0.82 6.77 15.77
CA GLU A 103 2.02 7.04 14.95
C GLU A 103 2.71 5.77 14.46
N LEU A 104 2.79 4.75 15.31
CA LEU A 104 3.49 3.50 15.02
C LEU A 104 2.73 2.63 14.00
N TYR A 105 1.40 2.56 14.11
CA TYR A 105 0.57 1.66 13.31
C TYR A 105 -0.22 2.36 12.21
N ARG A 106 0.37 3.39 11.59
CA ARG A 106 -0.17 3.99 10.36
C ARG A 106 -0.26 2.94 9.27
N THR A 107 -1.37 2.95 8.56
CA THR A 107 -1.49 2.18 7.33
C THR A 107 -0.71 2.85 6.19
N VAL A 108 -0.41 2.11 5.15
CA VAL A 108 0.32 2.66 3.98
C VAL A 108 -0.42 3.83 3.31
N TRP A 109 -1.75 3.89 3.44
CA TRP A 109 -2.59 4.97 2.90
C TRP A 109 -2.44 6.28 3.66
N GLU A 110 -1.94 6.22 4.89
CA GLU A 110 -1.73 7.34 5.81
C GLU A 110 -0.27 7.82 5.81
N MET A 111 0.54 7.26 4.91
CA MET A 111 1.96 7.60 4.77
C MET A 111 2.23 8.26 3.42
N SER A 112 3.24 9.13 3.39
CA SER A 112 3.74 9.69 2.15
C SER A 112 4.44 8.63 1.30
N MET A 113 4.10 8.53 0.01
CA MET A 113 4.80 7.64 -0.91
C MET A 113 6.25 8.08 -1.13
N LYS A 114 6.56 9.34 -0.90
CA LYS A 114 7.95 9.83 -0.88
C LYS A 114 8.79 9.09 0.13
N ASP A 115 8.28 8.87 1.34
CA ASP A 115 9.00 8.15 2.40
C ASP A 115 9.25 6.70 2.01
N ILE A 116 8.28 6.05 1.36
CA ILE A 116 8.42 4.69 0.84
C ILE A 116 9.52 4.61 -0.23
N ILE A 117 9.55 5.59 -1.15
CA ILE A 117 10.60 5.70 -2.18
C ILE A 117 11.96 5.97 -1.54
N ASP A 118 12.05 6.86 -0.56
CA ASP A 118 13.29 7.18 0.13
C ASP A 118 13.85 5.98 0.90
N MET A 119 13.00 5.21 1.58
CA MET A 119 13.41 3.94 2.20
C MET A 119 13.96 2.96 1.15
N SER A 120 13.33 2.88 -0.01
CA SER A 120 13.79 2.04 -1.11
C SER A 120 15.13 2.52 -1.68
N ARG A 121 15.30 3.84 -1.84
CA ARG A 121 16.57 4.47 -2.22
C ARG A 121 17.68 4.10 -1.26
N HIS A 122 17.46 4.22 0.05
CA HIS A 122 18.47 3.89 1.06
C HIS A 122 18.87 2.41 1.01
N ARG A 123 17.92 1.49 0.85
CA ARG A 123 18.22 0.07 0.65
C ARG A 123 18.99 -0.19 -0.65
N GLY A 124 18.74 0.60 -1.69
CA GLY A 124 19.33 0.45 -3.01
C GLY A 124 20.86 0.45 -3.03
N TYR A 125 21.51 1.09 -2.06
CA TYR A 125 22.97 1.06 -1.91
C TYR A 125 23.55 -0.33 -1.57
N PHE A 126 22.71 -1.23 -1.07
CA PHE A 126 23.11 -2.57 -0.60
C PHE A 126 22.54 -3.69 -1.48
N ILE A 127 21.90 -3.33 -2.57
CA ILE A 127 21.19 -4.23 -3.47
C ILE A 127 21.74 -4.03 -4.87
N ASP A 128 22.17 -5.09 -5.51
CA ASP A 128 22.74 -5.03 -6.87
C ASP A 128 21.67 -5.17 -7.97
N GLN A 129 20.53 -5.78 -7.66
CA GLN A 129 19.35 -5.80 -8.53
C GLN A 129 18.35 -4.69 -8.19
N SER A 130 17.22 -4.73 -8.87
CA SER A 130 16.03 -3.93 -8.53
C SER A 130 15.31 -4.50 -7.30
N GLN A 131 14.37 -3.73 -6.78
CA GLN A 131 13.51 -4.09 -5.66
C GLN A 131 12.06 -4.20 -6.14
N SER A 132 11.33 -5.17 -5.61
CA SER A 132 9.88 -5.20 -5.75
C SER A 132 9.28 -4.15 -4.82
N LEU A 133 8.96 -3.00 -5.38
CA LEU A 133 8.42 -1.84 -4.68
C LEU A 133 6.98 -1.61 -5.13
N ASN A 134 6.02 -1.76 -4.23
CA ASN A 134 4.65 -1.34 -4.47
C ASN A 134 4.48 0.11 -4.01
N LEU A 135 3.74 0.88 -4.79
CA LEU A 135 3.37 2.24 -4.44
C LEU A 135 1.85 2.33 -4.36
N PHE A 136 1.38 3.18 -3.46
CA PHE A 136 -0.03 3.28 -3.10
C PHE A 136 -0.50 4.71 -3.35
N MET A 137 -1.59 4.87 -4.09
CA MET A 137 -2.08 6.18 -4.46
C MET A 137 -3.60 6.22 -4.42
N GLU A 138 -4.12 7.02 -3.52
CA GLU A 138 -5.54 7.36 -3.51
C GLU A 138 -5.79 8.46 -4.55
N GLY A 139 -6.80 8.27 -5.40
CA GLY A 139 -7.11 9.24 -6.45
C GLY A 139 -5.95 9.45 -7.43
N ALA A 140 -5.49 8.36 -8.06
CA ALA A 140 -4.40 8.40 -9.02
C ALA A 140 -4.73 9.30 -10.22
N THR A 141 -3.84 10.24 -10.52
CA THR A 141 -3.87 11.08 -11.72
C THR A 141 -2.56 10.94 -12.49
N MET A 142 -2.58 11.26 -13.78
CA MET A 142 -1.36 11.23 -14.60
C MET A 142 -0.27 12.14 -14.03
N ALA A 143 -0.62 13.32 -13.54
CA ALA A 143 0.34 14.25 -12.95
C ALA A 143 1.01 13.66 -11.69
N LYS A 144 0.22 13.11 -10.76
CA LYS A 144 0.74 12.45 -9.56
C LYS A 144 1.63 11.25 -9.92
N LEU A 145 1.19 10.44 -10.88
CA LEU A 145 1.93 9.26 -11.33
C LEU A 145 3.26 9.65 -11.97
N THR A 146 3.25 10.64 -12.85
CA THR A 146 4.45 11.17 -13.50
C THR A 146 5.43 11.73 -12.47
N SER A 147 4.96 12.58 -11.54
CA SER A 147 5.79 13.14 -10.46
C SER A 147 6.45 12.03 -9.64
N MET A 148 5.69 11.01 -9.25
CA MET A 148 6.18 9.86 -8.49
C MET A 148 7.27 9.09 -9.24
N HIS A 149 7.07 8.81 -10.52
CA HIS A 149 8.07 8.12 -11.35
C HIS A 149 9.36 8.93 -11.50
N PHE A 150 9.24 10.23 -11.76
CA PHE A 150 10.40 11.11 -11.84
C PHE A 150 11.14 11.23 -10.51
N TYR A 151 10.40 11.27 -9.40
CA TYR A 151 11.02 11.25 -8.08
C TYR A 151 11.80 9.96 -7.84
N GLY A 152 11.24 8.80 -8.13
CA GLY A 152 11.93 7.52 -8.02
C GLY A 152 13.18 7.43 -8.91
N TRP A 153 13.08 7.91 -10.16
CA TRP A 153 14.21 7.98 -11.08
C TRP A 153 15.30 8.93 -10.58
N LYS A 154 14.96 10.16 -10.20
CA LYS A 154 15.91 11.14 -9.62
C LYS A 154 16.56 10.60 -8.34
N SER A 155 15.85 9.80 -7.56
CA SER A 155 16.36 9.14 -6.35
C SER A 155 17.29 7.96 -6.65
N GLY A 156 17.49 7.59 -7.90
CA GLY A 156 18.42 6.54 -8.32
C GLY A 156 17.86 5.12 -8.19
N LEU A 157 16.55 4.95 -8.15
CA LEU A 157 15.93 3.62 -8.22
C LEU A 157 16.19 2.99 -9.60
N LYS A 158 16.56 1.72 -9.62
CA LYS A 158 16.82 0.95 -10.85
C LYS A 158 15.54 0.64 -11.61
N THR A 159 14.43 0.46 -10.90
CA THR A 159 13.07 0.29 -11.45
C THR A 159 12.11 1.19 -10.67
N GLY A 160 11.11 1.74 -11.34
CA GLY A 160 10.20 2.70 -10.74
C GLY A 160 9.29 2.09 -9.70
N MET A 161 8.57 1.04 -10.05
CA MET A 161 7.69 0.30 -9.14
C MET A 161 7.38 -1.10 -9.70
N TYR A 162 6.88 -1.98 -8.83
CA TYR A 162 6.34 -3.29 -9.19
C TYR A 162 4.83 -3.17 -9.46
N TYR A 163 4.04 -2.77 -8.47
CA TYR A 163 2.63 -2.47 -8.63
C TYR A 163 2.30 -1.05 -8.16
N LEU A 164 1.43 -0.38 -8.92
CA LEU A 164 0.66 0.74 -8.41
C LEU A 164 -0.64 0.18 -7.81
N ARG A 165 -0.83 0.39 -6.52
CA ARG A 165 -2.07 0.03 -5.84
C ARG A 165 -2.91 1.29 -5.65
N THR A 166 -4.13 1.25 -6.11
CA THR A 166 -5.08 2.35 -5.95
C THR A 166 -6.19 1.94 -4.99
N LYS A 167 -6.68 2.90 -4.23
CA LYS A 167 -7.87 2.71 -3.42
C LYS A 167 -9.09 2.96 -4.29
N SER A 168 -10.09 2.10 -4.20
CA SER A 168 -11.36 2.30 -4.91
C SER A 168 -12.04 3.56 -4.38
N ALA A 169 -12.64 4.35 -5.27
CA ALA A 169 -13.41 5.54 -4.88
C ALA A 169 -14.69 5.15 -4.10
N VAL A 170 -15.14 3.91 -4.23
CA VAL A 170 -16.26 3.35 -3.48
C VAL A 170 -15.73 2.16 -2.68
N ASP A 171 -15.64 2.30 -1.37
CA ASP A 171 -15.31 1.18 -0.49
C ASP A 171 -16.45 0.17 -0.53
N ALA A 172 -16.19 -1.01 -1.07
CA ALA A 172 -17.08 -2.14 -0.88
C ALA A 172 -17.14 -2.46 0.62
N ILE A 173 -18.34 -2.62 1.16
CA ILE A 173 -18.55 -3.04 2.55
C ILE A 173 -17.84 -4.39 2.72
N LYS A 174 -16.71 -4.39 3.39
CA LYS A 174 -15.86 -5.58 3.57
C LYS A 174 -16.27 -6.44 4.76
N PHE A 175 -17.15 -5.92 5.61
CA PHE A 175 -17.57 -6.58 6.84
C PHE A 175 -19.08 -6.44 7.03
N THR A 176 -19.72 -7.52 7.44
CA THR A 176 -21.08 -7.48 7.99
C THR A 176 -20.93 -7.06 9.45
N LEU A 177 -21.31 -5.83 9.76
CA LEU A 177 -21.30 -5.34 11.14
C LEU A 177 -22.58 -5.83 11.84
N GLU A 178 -22.42 -6.41 13.02
CA GLU A 178 -23.58 -6.62 13.90
C GLU A 178 -24.07 -5.25 14.38
N ASN A 179 -25.23 -4.83 13.88
CA ASN A 179 -25.91 -3.67 14.38
C ASN A 179 -26.45 -3.98 15.80
N LYS A 180 -25.76 -3.55 16.82
CA LYS A 180 -26.38 -3.33 18.13
C LYS A 180 -27.29 -2.11 18.05
N SER A 181 -28.42 -2.23 17.34
CA SER A 181 -29.48 -1.23 17.41
C SER A 181 -30.41 -1.58 18.54
N LYS A 182 -30.61 -0.61 19.39
CA LYS A 182 -31.56 -0.50 20.48
C LYS A 182 -32.94 -1.04 20.11
N GLU A 183 -33.50 -1.79 21.08
CA GLU A 183 -34.91 -1.90 21.45
C GLU A 183 -35.98 -2.08 20.37
N GLU A 184 -36.57 -3.23 20.45
CA GLU A 184 -38.00 -3.58 20.25
C GLU A 184 -38.90 -2.56 19.55
N LYS A 185 -39.33 -2.89 18.34
CA LYS A 185 -40.73 -2.77 17.93
C LYS A 185 -41.10 -3.87 16.95
N ALA A 186 -42.28 -4.41 17.17
CA ALA A 186 -42.88 -5.58 16.56
C ALA A 186 -42.97 -5.61 15.00
N PRO A 187 -43.16 -6.77 14.38
CA PRO A 187 -42.96 -6.99 12.96
C PRO A 187 -44.11 -6.45 12.12
N ALA A 188 -43.79 -5.57 11.18
CA ALA A 188 -44.67 -5.27 10.05
C ALA A 188 -44.32 -6.18 8.88
N GLN A 189 -45.31 -6.91 8.41
CA GLN A 189 -45.25 -7.79 7.25
C GLN A 189 -44.93 -7.04 5.97
N ILE A 190 -43.91 -7.46 5.23
CA ILE A 190 -43.61 -6.96 3.88
C ILE A 190 -44.06 -8.01 2.87
N PRO A 191 -44.87 -7.64 1.85
CA PRO A 191 -45.30 -8.59 0.82
C PRO A 191 -44.16 -8.90 -0.16
N ALA A 192 -44.07 -10.16 -0.51
CA ALA A 192 -43.17 -10.66 -1.53
C ALA A 192 -43.52 -10.08 -2.90
N THR A 193 -42.63 -9.34 -3.50
CA THR A 193 -42.70 -8.95 -4.91
C THR A 193 -41.38 -9.27 -5.60
N ALA A 194 -41.55 -10.00 -6.68
CA ALA A 194 -40.62 -10.60 -7.62
C ALA A 194 -39.27 -9.89 -7.85
N ILE A 195 -38.21 -10.70 -7.78
CA ILE A 195 -36.88 -10.40 -8.28
C ILE A 195 -36.90 -10.58 -9.80
N THR A 196 -36.88 -9.47 -10.53
CA THR A 196 -36.57 -9.49 -11.97
C THR A 196 -35.07 -9.27 -12.13
N ALA A 197 -34.42 -10.23 -12.76
CA ALA A 197 -33.02 -10.18 -13.15
C ALA A 197 -32.76 -8.96 -14.06
N ASN A 198 -31.89 -8.07 -13.64
CA ASN A 198 -31.46 -6.96 -14.47
C ASN A 198 -30.24 -7.39 -15.30
N GLN A 199 -30.47 -7.43 -16.61
CA GLN A 199 -29.46 -7.74 -17.62
C GLN A 199 -28.36 -6.69 -17.61
N ALA A 200 -27.11 -7.14 -17.64
CA ALA A 200 -25.95 -6.31 -17.84
C ALA A 200 -26.02 -5.63 -19.22
N ASN A 201 -25.85 -4.32 -19.22
CA ASN A 201 -25.73 -3.51 -20.42
C ASN A 201 -24.29 -3.64 -20.98
N PRO A 202 -24.05 -4.08 -22.22
CA PRO A 202 -22.72 -4.32 -22.76
C PRO A 202 -22.06 -3.08 -23.41
N GLU A 203 -22.31 -1.88 -22.92
CA GLU A 203 -21.85 -0.64 -23.57
C GLU A 203 -20.95 0.23 -22.66
N SER A 204 -19.82 -0.33 -22.22
CA SER A 204 -18.66 0.45 -21.80
C SER A 204 -17.36 -0.35 -21.94
N ALA A 205 -17.01 -0.70 -23.17
CA ALA A 205 -15.64 -1.04 -23.47
C ALA A 205 -14.78 0.24 -23.38
N PRO A 206 -13.62 0.23 -22.69
CA PRO A 206 -12.73 1.38 -22.71
C PRO A 206 -12.28 1.65 -24.13
N GLN A 207 -12.47 2.88 -24.60
CA GLN A 207 -12.00 3.30 -25.92
C GLN A 207 -10.46 3.24 -25.93
N PRO A 208 -9.83 2.81 -27.03
CA PRO A 208 -8.38 2.83 -27.15
C PRO A 208 -7.89 4.27 -27.02
N VAL A 209 -7.02 4.51 -26.05
CA VAL A 209 -6.36 5.81 -25.85
C VAL A 209 -5.37 5.97 -27.01
N GLU A 210 -5.59 6.94 -27.88
CA GLU A 210 -4.65 7.28 -28.94
C GLU A 210 -3.30 7.70 -28.32
N PRO A 211 -2.17 7.27 -28.89
CA PRO A 211 -0.86 7.67 -28.40
C PRO A 211 -0.67 9.18 -28.61
N LEU A 212 -0.22 9.87 -27.56
CA LEU A 212 0.07 11.30 -27.58
C LEU A 212 1.01 11.65 -28.77
N SER A 213 0.68 12.71 -29.45
CA SER A 213 1.54 13.22 -30.53
C SER A 213 2.89 13.72 -29.98
N PRO A 214 3.95 13.74 -30.78
CA PRO A 214 5.26 14.25 -30.37
C PRO A 214 5.24 15.70 -29.89
N GLU A 215 4.26 16.49 -30.33
CA GLU A 215 4.09 17.90 -29.94
C GLU A 215 3.44 18.02 -28.57
N GLU A 216 2.42 17.23 -28.27
CA GLU A 216 1.80 17.15 -26.93
C GLU A 216 2.79 16.63 -25.88
N LEU A 217 3.65 15.68 -26.27
CA LEU A 217 4.70 15.18 -25.39
C LEU A 217 5.73 16.27 -25.05
N LYS A 218 6.11 17.11 -26.03
CA LYS A 218 7.02 18.24 -25.82
C LYS A 218 6.39 19.32 -24.95
N GLU A 219 5.12 19.62 -25.12
CA GLU A 219 4.40 20.60 -24.30
C GLU A 219 4.25 20.12 -22.85
N MET A 220 3.97 18.84 -22.64
CA MET A 220 3.96 18.25 -21.30
C MET A 220 5.34 18.29 -20.63
N LEU A 221 6.40 18.03 -21.39
CA LEU A 221 7.78 18.09 -20.87
C LEU A 221 8.22 19.53 -20.56
N SER A 222 7.77 20.54 -21.32
CA SER A 222 8.06 21.94 -21.02
C SER A 222 7.32 22.42 -19.78
N LYS A 223 6.04 22.08 -19.64
CA LYS A 223 5.25 22.38 -18.43
C LYS A 223 5.79 21.69 -17.19
N ALA A 224 6.32 20.47 -17.32
CA ALA A 224 6.98 19.77 -16.22
C ALA A 224 8.33 20.42 -15.82
N LYS A 225 9.00 21.12 -16.73
CA LYS A 225 10.23 21.87 -16.43
C LYS A 225 9.96 23.22 -15.77
N GLU A 226 8.87 23.87 -16.10
CA GLU A 226 8.47 25.16 -15.52
C GLU A 226 7.92 25.01 -14.09
N SER A 227 7.49 23.81 -13.69
CA SER A 227 7.07 23.50 -12.31
C SER A 227 8.24 23.06 -11.41
N GLU A 228 9.48 23.37 -11.73
CA GLU A 228 10.68 23.01 -10.95
C GLU A 228 10.84 23.77 -9.62
N ASP A 229 10.08 24.84 -9.42
CA ASP A 229 10.02 25.54 -8.14
C ASP A 229 8.63 25.29 -7.53
N ASP A 230 8.62 24.69 -6.37
CA ASP A 230 7.49 24.46 -5.47
C ASP A 230 6.62 23.23 -5.68
N ASP A 231 6.62 22.44 -4.62
CA ASP A 231 5.65 21.44 -4.20
C ASP A 231 5.56 20.16 -5.05
N CYS A 232 6.32 19.19 -4.59
CA CYS A 232 6.06 17.80 -4.88
C CYS A 232 4.57 17.51 -4.61
N LEU A 233 3.77 17.32 -5.67
CA LEU A 233 2.33 16.99 -5.62
C LEU A 233 1.99 15.75 -4.76
N MET A 234 3.02 15.05 -4.28
CA MET A 234 2.90 13.93 -3.35
C MET A 234 2.91 14.35 -1.86
N CYS A 235 3.24 15.59 -1.53
CA CYS A 235 3.35 16.08 -0.16
C CYS A 235 2.09 16.78 0.35
N GLY A 236 1.05 16.87 -0.45
CA GLY A 236 -0.26 17.36 -0.02
C GLY A 236 -1.03 16.26 0.71
N SER A 237 -1.03 16.33 2.04
CA SER A 237 -1.95 15.61 2.91
C SER A 237 -3.34 16.17 2.80
#